data_2e49e6e9e6060161ee516924e6bd025a
#
_entry.id   2e49e6e9e6060161ee516924e6bd025a
#
_cell.length_a   1.000
_cell.length_b   1.000
_cell.length_c   1.000
_cell.angle_alpha   90.00
_cell.angle_beta   90.00
_cell.angle_gamma   90.00
#
_symmetry.space_group_name_H-M   'P 1'
#
loop_
_entity.id
_entity.type
_entity.pdbx_description
1 polymer ?
#
loop_
_entity_poly.entity_id
_entity_poly.type
_entity_poly.pdbx_seq_one_letter_code
_entity_poly.pdbx_strand_id
1 'polypeptide(L)' 'MTEDLYKQKRSLELRWQLEYEQQGKYTLNMVEIDEKIKSIITQIKAEEFKIADRENKISDSAAQVSVAT' A
#
# COMPACT_ATOMS: atom_id res chain seq x y z
N MET A 1 7.95 2.62 10.88
CA MET A 1 7.09 3.55 10.17
C MET A 1 6.16 2.86 9.20
N THR A 2 6.69 2.15 8.20
CA THR A 2 5.80 1.38 7.32
C THR A 2 5.13 0.22 8.05
N GLU A 3 5.72 -0.24 9.13
CA GLU A 3 5.13 -1.33 9.90
C GLU A 3 3.74 -1.00 10.41
N ASP A 4 3.52 0.23 10.87
CA ASP A 4 2.21 0.66 11.32
C ASP A 4 1.20 0.67 10.19
N LEU A 5 1.65 1.07 9.01
CA LEU A 5 0.79 1.08 7.83
C LEU A 5 0.39 -0.34 7.43
N TYR A 6 1.33 -1.27 7.48
CA TYR A 6 1.04 -2.67 7.19
C TYR A 6 0.06 -3.27 8.21
N LYS A 7 0.22 -2.92 9.47
CA LYS A 7 -0.69 -3.37 10.52
C LYS A 7 -2.10 -2.83 10.30
N GLN A 8 -2.21 -1.56 9.96
CA GLN A 8 -3.50 -0.95 9.66
C GLN A 8 -4.15 -1.61 8.45
N LYS A 9 -3.38 -1.84 7.42
CA LYS A 9 -3.86 -2.51 6.22
C LYS A 9 -4.41 -3.88 6.56
N ARG A 10 -3.66 -4.67 7.30
CA ARG A 10 -4.06 -6.02 7.69
C ARG A 10 -5.34 -6.00 8.53
N SER A 11 -5.41 -5.06 9.45
CA SER A 11 -6.59 -4.89 10.30
C SER A 11 -7.83 -4.61 9.47
N LEU A 12 -7.69 -3.75 8.48
CA LEU A 12 -8.79 -3.41 7.57
C LEU A 12 -9.18 -4.59 6.68
N GLU A 13 -8.19 -5.34 6.22
CA GLU A 13 -8.46 -6.53 5.42
C GLU A 13 -9.24 -7.58 6.20
N LEU A 14 -8.90 -7.76 7.48
CA LEU A 14 -9.62 -8.67 8.35
C LEU A 14 -11.06 -8.20 8.58
N ARG A 15 -11.25 -6.91 8.77
CA ARG A 15 -12.58 -6.33 8.91
C ARG A 15 -13.41 -6.55 7.67
N TRP A 16 -12.81 -6.33 6.52
CA TRP A 16 -13.46 -6.54 5.25
C TRP A 16 -13.93 -7.98 5.11
N GLN A 17 -13.05 -8.90 5.45
CA GLN A 17 -13.33 -10.33 5.38
C GLN A 17 -14.47 -10.73 6.30
N LEU A 18 -14.44 -10.22 7.54
CA LEU A 18 -15.50 -10.49 8.51
C LEU A 18 -16.84 -9.95 8.03
N GLU A 19 -16.84 -8.76 7.50
CA GLU A 19 -18.05 -8.14 6.97
C GLU A 19 -18.62 -8.97 5.83
N TYR A 20 -17.75 -9.40 4.92
CA TYR A 20 -18.17 -10.24 3.80
C TYR A 20 -18.76 -11.56 4.28
N GLU A 21 -18.15 -12.19 5.26
CA GLU A 21 -18.65 -13.44 5.82
C GLU A 21 -20.00 -13.28 6.49
N GLN A 22 -20.18 -12.18 7.21
CA GLN A 22 -21.43 -11.90 7.92
C GLN A 22 -22.55 -11.52 6.98
N GLN A 23 -22.26 -10.69 6.00
CA GLN A 23 -23.29 -10.18 5.10
C GLN A 23 -23.49 -11.06 3.87
N GLY A 24 -22.50 -11.85 3.50
CA GLY A 24 -22.56 -12.69 2.32
C GLY A 24 -22.62 -11.92 1.01
N LYS A 25 -22.35 -10.63 1.06
CA LYS A 25 -22.36 -9.78 -0.13
C LYS A 25 -21.52 -8.54 0.12
N TYR A 26 -21.21 -7.83 -0.95
CA TYR A 26 -20.44 -6.61 -0.89
C TYR A 26 -21.33 -5.47 -0.40
N THR A 27 -20.92 -4.83 0.69
CA THR A 27 -21.69 -3.77 1.34
C THR A 27 -21.01 -2.42 1.22
N LEU A 28 -21.73 -1.35 1.57
CA LEU A 28 -21.16 -0.01 1.60
C LEU A 28 -20.02 0.11 2.61
N ASN A 29 -20.13 -0.60 3.72
CA ASN A 29 -19.05 -0.63 4.71
C ASN A 29 -17.78 -1.19 4.10
N MET A 30 -17.91 -2.19 3.24
CA MET A 30 -16.78 -2.80 2.57
C MET A 30 -16.16 -1.85 1.55
N VAL A 31 -16.98 -1.03 0.90
CA VAL A 31 -16.47 0.03 0.00
C VAL A 31 -15.61 1.01 0.78
N GLU A 32 -16.08 1.44 1.94
CA GLU A 32 -15.32 2.36 2.78
C GLU A 32 -14.01 1.74 3.26
N ILE A 33 -14.05 0.48 3.65
CA ILE A 33 -12.84 -0.24 4.07
C ILE A 33 -11.87 -0.35 2.91
N ASP A 34 -12.37 -0.66 1.71
CA ASP A 34 -11.54 -0.73 0.50
C ASP A 34 -10.84 0.59 0.22
N GLU A 35 -11.55 1.70 0.34
CA GLU A 35 -10.96 3.01 0.12
C GLU A 35 -9.86 3.31 1.11
N LYS A 36 -10.06 2.94 2.37
CA LYS A 36 -9.05 3.10 3.39
C LYS A 36 -7.83 2.23 3.10
N ILE A 37 -8.06 1.00 2.67
CA ILE A 37 -6.97 0.10 2.30
C ILE A 37 -6.17 0.70 1.13
N LYS A 38 -6.83 1.20 0.13
CA LYS A 38 -6.17 1.84 -1.02
C LYS A 38 -5.34 3.03 -0.60
N SER A 39 -5.87 3.84 0.31
CA SER A 39 -5.16 5.00 0.84
C SER A 39 -3.89 4.55 1.56
N ILE A 40 -3.99 3.51 2.38
CA ILE A 40 -2.85 2.98 3.12
C ILE A 40 -1.81 2.39 2.15
N ILE A 41 -2.25 1.67 1.13
CA ILE A 41 -1.34 1.14 0.12
C ILE A 41 -0.58 2.27 -0.57
N THR A 42 -1.26 3.36 -0.88
CA THR A 42 -0.63 4.54 -1.48
C THR A 42 0.43 5.12 -0.54
N GLN A 43 0.12 5.19 0.74
CA GLN A 43 1.07 5.68 1.74
C GLN A 43 2.28 4.76 1.86
N ILE A 44 2.04 3.44 1.87
CA ILE A 44 3.12 2.46 1.93
C ILE A 44 4.04 2.62 0.71
N LYS A 45 3.45 2.72 -0.47
CA LYS A 45 4.23 2.89 -1.70
C LYS A 45 5.05 4.17 -1.67
N ALA A 46 4.46 5.25 -1.17
CA ALA A 46 5.17 6.52 -1.05
C ALA A 46 6.36 6.41 -0.11
N GLU A 47 6.18 5.75 1.02
CA GLU A 47 7.26 5.57 1.98
C GLU A 47 8.35 4.66 1.43
N GLU A 48 7.97 3.56 0.82
CA GLU A 48 8.93 2.63 0.22
C GLU A 48 9.66 3.27 -0.95
N PHE A 49 8.97 4.08 -1.73
CA PHE A 49 9.58 4.80 -2.83
C PHE A 49 10.61 5.79 -2.34
N LYS A 50 10.33 6.49 -1.25
CA LYS A 50 11.29 7.43 -0.66
C LYS A 50 12.57 6.70 -0.21
N ILE A 51 12.39 5.55 0.42
CA ILE A 51 13.53 4.75 0.87
C ILE A 51 14.34 4.26 -0.32
N ALA A 52 13.67 3.73 -1.34
CA ALA A 52 14.31 3.24 -2.54
C ALA A 52 15.05 4.34 -3.28
N ASP A 53 14.44 5.50 -3.39
CA ASP A 53 15.04 6.66 -4.04
C ASP A 53 16.32 7.08 -3.30
N ARG A 54 16.26 7.05 -1.97
CA ARG A 54 17.41 7.42 -1.15
C ARG A 54 18.54 6.41 -1.29
N GLU A 55 18.22 5.15 -1.32
CA GLU A 55 19.22 4.09 -1.44
C GLU A 55 19.82 4.02 -2.83
N ASN A 56 19.02 4.24 -3.85
CA ASN A 56 19.44 4.13 -5.23
C ASN A 56 20.03 5.43 -5.79
N LYS A 57 20.17 6.43 -4.98
CA LYS A 57 20.63 7.73 -5.44
C LYS A 57 21.99 7.66 -6.13
N ILE A 58 22.86 6.81 -5.62
CA ILE A 58 24.20 6.65 -6.19
C ILE A 58 24.16 5.79 -7.45
N SER A 59 23.44 4.71 -7.42
CA SER A 59 23.33 3.80 -8.56
C SER A 59 22.28 4.23 -9.57
N ASP A 60 21.49 5.20 -9.22
CA ASP A 60 20.39 5.66 -10.03
C ASP A 60 20.85 6.26 -11.36
N SER A 61 21.90 7.06 -11.33
CA SER A 61 22.40 7.66 -12.55
C SER A 61 22.85 6.61 -13.55
N ALA A 62 23.44 5.53 -13.07
CA ALA A 62 23.82 4.43 -13.94
C ALA A 62 22.61 3.73 -14.50
N ALA A 63 21.61 3.52 -13.68
CA ALA A 63 20.38 2.88 -14.12
C ALA A 63 19.63 3.75 -15.12
N GLN A 64 19.60 5.03 -14.91
CA GLN A 64 18.97 5.95 -15.83
C GLN A 64 19.66 6.00 -17.17
N VAL A 65 20.97 6.01 -17.15
CA VAL A 65 21.73 5.98 -18.39
C VAL A 65 21.43 4.72 -19.18
N SER A 66 21.35 3.60 -18.49
CA SER A 66 21.03 2.33 -19.08
C SER A 66 19.65 2.35 -19.73
N VAL A 67 18.69 2.92 -19.03
CA VAL A 67 17.32 2.99 -19.51
C VAL A 67 17.18 4.00 -20.64
N ALA A 68 17.92 5.06 -20.59
CA ALA A 68 17.86 6.10 -21.61
C ALA A 68 18.34 5.60 -22.97
N THR A 69 19.19 4.63 -22.95
CA THR A 69 19.65 4.03 -24.20
C THR A 69 18.72 2.94 -24.67
#